data_41ab682861c27d4401a3b152ef5de88a
#
_entry.id   41ab682861c27d4401a3b152ef5de88a
#
_cell.length_a   1.000
_cell.length_b   1.000
_cell.length_c   1.000
_cell.angle_alpha   90.00
_cell.angle_beta   90.00
_cell.angle_gamma   90.00
#
_symmetry.space_group_name_H-M   'P 1'
#
loop_
_entity.id
_entity.type
_entity.pdbx_description
1 polymer ?
#
loop_
_entity_poly.entity_id
_entity_poly.type
_entity_poly.pdbx_seq_one_letter_code
_entity_poly.pdbx_strand_id
1 'polypeptide(L)'
;MKRIFKFYLLPALLVLSVSSCKKSFEDLTQNNNVPTSVPASLLLNGVLNNMVDFPDGQDEIWCQYYIYNYNYYGNNQYNFGSGDNYYSTLKNVLAMEQQAQAAGAPAVNPYSALGKFFRAYFFSKMSLEEGDIPMTQALQGLKNLTPKYDTQKAVMTQCLAWLESANSDMTSLISSGNTAFSGDIFLNNNLAAWQKVVNAFHIRLLLELSKKALTDPDMNIPSQFAAIIGDPAKYPLMASSADNLQYTFVTPSNFYPMNPNNFGQNGSRQNSSQTYIKLLTTFQDPRVYVVAEPARHYVDDLHQSPTAFSSFVGADPGEDLGQMYADAGLQHFSFINRHHYYSTYTGEPSIQIGYPEQEFEIAEGINRGWATGNAETYYVNGIQASWAYYSIPATGSFTAFFYRPGSTDVTNLGNYDTYPINTDWNTYYNQPAIKYAGGATGLTQILQQKYLALFRHSGLESYFTYRRTGVPNFTTGPGTGNGQRIAMRFQYPSSERTANTTNYTAALQSQYSGNDDINGIMWVLK
;
A
#
# COMPACT_ATOMS: atom_id res chain seq x y z
N MET A 1 65.04 -57.01 -24.61
CA MET A 1 64.67 -55.62 -24.29
C MET A 1 63.24 -55.23 -24.66
N LYS A 2 62.54 -55.81 -25.62
CA LYS A 2 61.19 -55.40 -26.03
C LYS A 2 60.02 -55.89 -25.11
N ARG A 3 60.24 -56.86 -24.22
CA ARG A 3 59.19 -57.35 -23.30
C ARG A 3 59.16 -56.65 -21.95
N ILE A 4 60.24 -56.05 -21.50
CA ILE A 4 60.31 -55.33 -20.22
C ILE A 4 59.68 -53.94 -20.34
N PHE A 5 59.74 -53.32 -21.51
CA PHE A 5 59.15 -51.97 -21.75
C PHE A 5 57.62 -51.98 -21.73
N LYS A 6 56.97 -53.09 -22.05
CA LYS A 6 55.49 -53.19 -22.00
C LYS A 6 54.95 -53.38 -20.60
N PHE A 7 55.74 -53.86 -19.66
CA PHE A 7 55.33 -54.13 -18.27
C PHE A 7 55.33 -52.89 -17.38
N TYR A 8 56.12 -51.85 -17.75
CA TYR A 8 56.21 -50.60 -17.00
C TYR A 8 55.36 -49.48 -17.64
N LEU A 9 54.93 -49.62 -18.89
CA LEU A 9 54.07 -48.63 -19.55
C LEU A 9 52.64 -48.71 -19.04
N LEU A 10 52.14 -49.89 -18.66
CA LEU A 10 50.77 -50.08 -18.20
C LEU A 10 50.52 -49.48 -16.82
N PRO A 11 51.39 -49.68 -15.78
CA PRO A 11 51.22 -49.02 -14.49
C PRO A 11 51.49 -47.50 -14.54
N ALA A 12 52.36 -47.00 -15.43
CA ALA A 12 52.59 -45.58 -15.60
C ALA A 12 51.37 -44.88 -16.23
N LEU A 13 50.65 -45.53 -17.16
CA LEU A 13 49.38 -45.03 -17.74
C LEU A 13 48.24 -45.03 -16.69
N LEU A 14 48.20 -46.02 -15.79
CA LEU A 14 47.20 -46.12 -14.70
C LEU A 14 47.40 -45.05 -13.62
N VAL A 15 48.65 -44.64 -13.32
CA VAL A 15 48.95 -43.57 -12.36
C VAL A 15 48.64 -42.18 -12.94
N LEU A 16 48.79 -41.99 -14.23
CA LEU A 16 48.41 -40.73 -14.91
C LEU A 16 46.89 -40.54 -15.03
N SER A 17 46.09 -41.60 -15.04
CA SER A 17 44.65 -41.49 -15.10
C SER A 17 43.96 -41.18 -13.76
N VAL A 18 44.68 -41.35 -12.61
CA VAL A 18 44.11 -41.07 -11.27
C VAL A 18 44.38 -39.65 -10.78
N SER A 19 45.28 -38.92 -11.44
CA SER A 19 45.60 -37.52 -11.05
C SER A 19 44.75 -36.46 -11.76
N SER A 20 43.88 -36.86 -12.71
CA SER A 20 43.16 -35.90 -13.58
C SER A 20 41.78 -35.45 -13.05
N CYS A 21 41.29 -35.98 -11.93
CA CYS A 21 39.87 -35.74 -11.58
C CYS A 21 39.59 -35.08 -10.24
N LYS A 22 40.54 -34.44 -9.59
CA LYS A 22 40.25 -33.74 -8.31
C LYS A 22 39.76 -32.30 -8.45
N LYS A 23 39.98 -31.65 -9.57
CA LYS A 23 39.58 -30.27 -9.78
C LYS A 23 38.19 -30.08 -10.41
N SER A 24 37.61 -31.11 -11.03
CA SER A 24 36.39 -30.95 -11.83
C SER A 24 35.08 -31.22 -11.08
N PHE A 25 35.08 -31.92 -9.96
CA PHE A 25 33.85 -32.27 -9.27
C PHE A 25 33.38 -31.19 -8.29
N GLU A 26 34.27 -30.48 -7.65
CA GLU A 26 33.94 -29.34 -6.82
C GLU A 26 33.56 -28.13 -7.69
N ASP A 27 34.25 -27.91 -8.82
CA ASP A 27 33.90 -26.84 -9.79
C ASP A 27 32.56 -27.11 -10.50
N LEU A 28 32.16 -28.38 -10.70
CA LEU A 28 30.88 -28.76 -11.31
C LEU A 28 29.71 -28.67 -10.31
N THR A 29 29.97 -28.71 -9.02
CA THR A 29 28.98 -28.53 -7.96
C THR A 29 28.80 -27.07 -7.54
N GLN A 30 29.74 -26.22 -7.87
CA GLN A 30 29.57 -24.78 -7.72
C GLN A 30 28.83 -24.22 -8.93
N ASN A 31 27.60 -23.79 -8.69
CA ASN A 31 26.86 -23.05 -9.70
C ASN A 31 27.44 -21.64 -9.82
N ASN A 32 28.46 -21.48 -10.66
CA ASN A 32 29.16 -20.20 -10.89
C ASN A 32 28.26 -19.12 -11.55
N ASN A 33 27.03 -19.49 -11.94
CA ASN A 33 26.03 -18.59 -12.49
C ASN A 33 25.14 -17.96 -11.40
N VAL A 34 25.29 -18.38 -10.13
CA VAL A 34 24.58 -17.78 -9.00
C VAL A 34 25.60 -17.02 -8.16
N PRO A 35 25.39 -15.72 -7.91
CA PRO A 35 26.26 -14.94 -7.04
C PRO A 35 26.36 -15.62 -5.67
N THR A 36 27.57 -15.83 -5.16
CA THR A 36 27.81 -16.42 -3.83
C THR A 36 27.50 -15.43 -2.70
N SER A 37 27.39 -14.16 -3.00
CA SER A 37 26.94 -13.10 -2.08
C SER A 37 26.22 -12.00 -2.87
N VAL A 38 25.21 -11.40 -2.26
CA VAL A 38 24.46 -10.25 -2.82
C VAL A 38 24.69 -9.07 -1.87
N PRO A 39 25.17 -7.92 -2.36
CA PRO A 39 25.38 -6.74 -1.51
C PRO A 39 24.06 -6.30 -0.81
N ALA A 40 24.19 -5.75 0.41
CA ALA A 40 23.06 -5.23 1.17
C ALA A 40 22.20 -4.24 0.36
N SER A 41 22.83 -3.43 -0.49
CA SER A 41 22.16 -2.45 -1.37
C SER A 41 21.20 -3.09 -2.39
N LEU A 42 21.56 -4.22 -2.98
CA LEU A 42 20.69 -4.92 -3.93
C LEU A 42 19.54 -5.64 -3.22
N LEU A 43 19.80 -6.15 -2.01
CA LEU A 43 18.75 -6.72 -1.17
C LEU A 43 17.75 -5.65 -0.72
N LEU A 44 18.24 -4.46 -0.33
CA LEU A 44 17.40 -3.31 -0.04
C LEU A 44 16.51 -2.94 -1.23
N ASN A 45 17.09 -2.84 -2.43
CA ASN A 45 16.34 -2.54 -3.64
C ASN A 45 15.19 -3.55 -3.87
N GLY A 46 15.47 -4.85 -3.71
CA GLY A 46 14.46 -5.90 -3.82
C GLY A 46 13.36 -5.80 -2.74
N VAL A 47 13.72 -5.45 -1.50
CA VAL A 47 12.75 -5.23 -0.41
C VAL A 47 11.85 -4.04 -0.72
N LEU A 48 12.43 -2.94 -1.21
CA LEU A 48 11.69 -1.71 -1.56
C LEU A 48 10.73 -1.93 -2.72
N ASN A 49 11.12 -2.69 -3.74
CA ASN A 49 10.19 -3.05 -4.83
C ASN A 49 8.98 -3.85 -4.33
N ASN A 50 9.16 -4.69 -3.30
CA ASN A 50 8.07 -5.48 -2.71
C ASN A 50 7.17 -4.67 -1.74
N MET A 51 7.51 -3.42 -1.46
CA MET A 51 6.64 -2.50 -0.71
C MET A 51 5.59 -1.82 -1.57
N VAL A 52 5.74 -1.88 -2.89
CA VAL A 52 4.90 -1.08 -3.80
C VAL A 52 3.51 -1.67 -3.90
N ASP A 53 2.53 -0.93 -3.41
CA ASP A 53 1.13 -1.15 -3.72
C ASP A 53 0.81 -0.39 -5.01
N PHE A 54 0.50 -1.13 -6.07
CA PHE A 54 0.26 -0.55 -7.39
C PHE A 54 -1.14 0.05 -7.49
N PRO A 55 -1.31 1.20 -8.19
CA PRO A 55 -2.54 1.98 -8.20
C PRO A 55 -3.66 1.41 -9.08
N ASP A 56 -3.48 0.24 -9.67
CA ASP A 56 -4.46 -0.46 -10.53
C ASP A 56 -4.81 -1.86 -10.01
N GLY A 57 -4.41 -2.17 -8.77
CA GLY A 57 -4.60 -3.45 -8.12
C GLY A 57 -6.03 -3.71 -7.66
N GLN A 58 -6.27 -4.95 -7.22
CA GLN A 58 -7.54 -5.36 -6.61
C GLN A 58 -7.84 -4.60 -5.32
N ASP A 59 -6.82 -4.08 -4.63
CA ASP A 59 -6.93 -3.29 -3.41
C ASP A 59 -7.80 -2.04 -3.61
N GLU A 60 -7.64 -1.36 -4.74
CA GLU A 60 -8.43 -0.19 -5.10
C GLU A 60 -9.92 -0.50 -5.25
N ILE A 61 -10.24 -1.70 -5.74
CA ILE A 61 -11.63 -2.18 -5.89
C ILE A 61 -12.20 -2.52 -4.51
N TRP A 62 -11.44 -3.19 -3.65
CA TRP A 62 -11.86 -3.49 -2.29
C TRP A 62 -11.96 -2.26 -1.39
N CYS A 63 -11.25 -1.19 -1.74
CA CYS A 63 -11.43 0.13 -1.18
C CYS A 63 -12.60 0.91 -1.79
N GLN A 64 -13.32 0.34 -2.77
CA GLN A 64 -14.44 0.95 -3.49
C GLN A 64 -14.11 2.29 -4.16
N TYR A 65 -12.92 2.41 -4.74
CA TYR A 65 -12.53 3.59 -5.52
C TYR A 65 -12.98 3.52 -6.98
N TYR A 66 -12.84 2.35 -7.59
CA TYR A 66 -13.41 2.05 -8.90
C TYR A 66 -13.93 0.61 -8.93
N ILE A 67 -14.64 0.27 -9.98
CA ILE A 67 -15.21 -1.05 -10.17
C ILE A 67 -14.97 -1.55 -11.61
N TYR A 68 -15.00 -2.86 -11.81
CA TYR A 68 -15.13 -3.46 -13.13
C TYR A 68 -16.59 -3.67 -13.49
N ASN A 69 -16.97 -3.24 -14.70
CA ASN A 69 -18.29 -3.46 -15.26
C ASN A 69 -18.38 -4.76 -16.09
N TYR A 70 -17.31 -5.56 -16.15
CA TYR A 70 -17.25 -6.82 -16.88
C TYR A 70 -16.25 -7.79 -16.23
N ASN A 71 -16.71 -8.98 -15.85
CA ASN A 71 -15.97 -9.93 -15.03
C ASN A 71 -14.69 -10.52 -15.67
N TYR A 72 -14.54 -10.42 -16.99
CA TYR A 72 -13.30 -10.85 -17.65
C TYR A 72 -12.08 -10.02 -17.24
N TYR A 73 -12.29 -8.74 -16.90
CA TYR A 73 -11.20 -7.82 -16.57
C TYR A 73 -10.90 -7.73 -15.08
N GLY A 74 -11.85 -8.14 -14.24
CA GLY A 74 -11.66 -8.05 -12.81
C GLY A 74 -12.89 -8.46 -12.02
N ASN A 75 -12.81 -8.35 -10.70
CA ASN A 75 -13.78 -8.86 -9.76
C ASN A 75 -14.07 -7.83 -8.68
N ASN A 76 -15.33 -7.48 -8.48
CA ASN A 76 -15.79 -6.54 -7.46
C ASN A 76 -16.14 -7.23 -6.13
N GLN A 77 -15.94 -8.55 -6.03
CA GLN A 77 -16.45 -9.35 -4.92
C GLN A 77 -15.46 -9.39 -3.74
N TYR A 78 -16.02 -9.43 -2.56
CA TYR A 78 -15.30 -9.65 -1.29
C TYR A 78 -15.21 -11.14 -0.93
N ASN A 79 -15.07 -12.01 -1.92
CA ASN A 79 -14.79 -13.43 -1.73
C ASN A 79 -13.29 -13.64 -1.55
N PHE A 80 -12.75 -13.15 -0.44
CA PHE A 80 -11.32 -13.11 -0.20
C PHE A 80 -10.68 -14.50 -0.14
N GLY A 81 -9.56 -14.65 -0.83
CA GLY A 81 -8.64 -15.78 -0.69
C GLY A 81 -7.60 -15.53 0.41
N SER A 82 -6.41 -16.08 0.20
CA SER A 82 -5.27 -15.86 1.08
C SER A 82 -4.82 -14.40 1.05
N GLY A 83 -4.39 -13.91 2.20
CA GLY A 83 -3.73 -12.62 2.32
C GLY A 83 -2.33 -12.61 1.68
N ASP A 84 -1.67 -11.47 1.79
CA ASP A 84 -0.31 -11.26 1.29
C ASP A 84 0.72 -12.12 2.03
N ASN A 85 1.75 -12.55 1.33
CA ASN A 85 2.81 -13.35 1.90
C ASN A 85 4.17 -12.70 1.70
N TYR A 86 4.65 -12.01 2.73
CA TYR A 86 5.93 -11.29 2.71
C TYR A 86 7.10 -12.05 3.35
N TYR A 87 6.98 -13.34 3.68
CA TYR A 87 8.08 -14.09 4.31
C TYR A 87 9.32 -14.19 3.42
N SER A 88 9.16 -14.24 2.10
CA SER A 88 10.29 -14.17 1.16
C SER A 88 11.00 -12.82 1.21
N THR A 89 10.26 -11.74 1.29
CA THR A 89 10.78 -10.39 1.44
C THR A 89 11.47 -10.22 2.80
N LEU A 90 10.87 -10.73 3.88
CA LEU A 90 11.45 -10.71 5.21
C LEU A 90 12.77 -11.52 5.31
N LYS A 91 12.91 -12.61 4.55
CA LYS A 91 14.21 -13.30 4.40
C LYS A 91 15.26 -12.38 3.75
N ASN A 92 14.87 -11.59 2.76
CA ASN A 92 15.78 -10.62 2.13
C ASN A 92 16.14 -9.49 3.10
N VAL A 93 15.23 -9.07 3.98
CA VAL A 93 15.53 -8.11 5.07
C VAL A 93 16.60 -8.66 5.99
N LEU A 94 16.47 -9.92 6.46
CA LEU A 94 17.50 -10.55 7.29
C LEU A 94 18.84 -10.71 6.56
N ALA A 95 18.80 -11.12 5.30
CA ALA A 95 20.00 -11.23 4.47
C ALA A 95 20.69 -9.87 4.26
N MET A 96 19.92 -8.80 4.06
CA MET A 96 20.43 -7.43 3.95
C MET A 96 21.24 -7.01 5.19
N GLU A 97 20.69 -7.25 6.38
CA GLU A 97 21.37 -6.94 7.64
C GLU A 97 22.66 -7.78 7.79
N GLN A 98 22.59 -9.08 7.48
CA GLN A 98 23.74 -9.99 7.54
C GLN A 98 24.86 -9.59 6.56
N GLN A 99 24.51 -9.21 5.34
CA GLN A 99 25.47 -8.78 4.33
C GLN A 99 26.11 -7.43 4.69
N ALA A 100 25.36 -6.50 5.28
CA ALA A 100 25.93 -5.26 5.80
C ALA A 100 26.98 -5.53 6.90
N GLN A 101 26.66 -6.42 7.86
CA GLN A 101 27.60 -6.80 8.91
C GLN A 101 28.81 -7.57 8.36
N ALA A 102 28.62 -8.49 7.42
CA ALA A 102 29.69 -9.23 6.77
C ALA A 102 30.64 -8.29 5.98
N ALA A 103 30.12 -7.16 5.49
CA ALA A 103 30.91 -6.11 4.87
C ALA A 103 31.59 -5.15 5.87
N GLY A 104 31.51 -5.43 7.17
CA GLY A 104 32.17 -4.67 8.24
C GLY A 104 31.33 -3.56 8.86
N ALA A 105 30.04 -3.46 8.55
CA ALA A 105 29.17 -2.47 9.20
C ALA A 105 28.99 -2.82 10.69
N PRO A 106 28.93 -1.82 11.59
CA PRO A 106 28.62 -2.04 13.01
C PRO A 106 27.22 -2.63 13.19
N ALA A 107 26.93 -3.15 14.39
CA ALA A 107 25.63 -3.76 14.71
C ALA A 107 24.46 -2.80 14.48
N VAL A 108 24.63 -1.52 14.82
CA VAL A 108 23.70 -0.43 14.47
C VAL A 108 24.26 0.29 13.25
N ASN A 109 23.54 0.19 12.14
CA ASN A 109 23.88 0.80 10.86
C ASN A 109 22.59 1.10 10.08
N PRO A 110 22.62 1.87 8.98
CA PRO A 110 21.40 2.21 8.24
C PRO A 110 20.57 1.00 7.78
N TYR A 111 21.20 -0.08 7.32
CA TYR A 111 20.47 -1.28 6.90
C TYR A 111 19.78 -1.99 8.08
N SER A 112 20.41 -2.03 9.27
CA SER A 112 19.78 -2.63 10.44
C SER A 112 18.63 -1.77 10.98
N ALA A 113 18.73 -0.45 10.91
CA ALA A 113 17.66 0.46 11.29
C ALA A 113 16.46 0.34 10.32
N LEU A 114 16.71 0.34 9.00
CA LEU A 114 15.71 0.08 7.97
C LEU A 114 15.12 -1.33 8.09
N GLY A 115 15.92 -2.34 8.44
CA GLY A 115 15.47 -3.71 8.65
C GLY A 115 14.42 -3.83 9.76
N LYS A 116 14.52 -3.04 10.83
CA LYS A 116 13.49 -2.97 11.88
C LYS A 116 12.20 -2.37 11.34
N PHE A 117 12.28 -1.29 10.56
CA PHE A 117 11.11 -0.70 9.88
C PHE A 117 10.45 -1.72 8.95
N PHE A 118 11.19 -2.40 8.09
CA PHE A 118 10.62 -3.38 7.16
C PHE A 118 9.96 -4.56 7.87
N ARG A 119 10.55 -5.03 8.98
CA ARG A 119 9.88 -6.05 9.80
C ARG A 119 8.55 -5.54 10.35
N ALA A 120 8.51 -4.34 10.90
CA ALA A 120 7.26 -3.74 11.39
C ALA A 120 6.23 -3.60 10.26
N TYR A 121 6.65 -3.10 9.09
CA TYR A 121 5.79 -2.89 7.93
C TYR A 121 5.16 -4.20 7.43
N PHE A 122 5.98 -5.20 7.10
CA PHE A 122 5.48 -6.42 6.49
C PHE A 122 4.72 -7.34 7.47
N PHE A 123 5.18 -7.45 8.72
CA PHE A 123 4.45 -8.25 9.72
C PHE A 123 3.13 -7.60 10.10
N SER A 124 3.06 -6.28 10.25
CA SER A 124 1.79 -5.61 10.55
C SER A 124 0.81 -5.72 9.38
N LYS A 125 1.27 -5.57 8.13
CA LYS A 125 0.43 -5.73 6.94
C LYS A 125 -0.19 -7.12 6.89
N MET A 126 0.61 -8.20 6.95
CA MET A 126 0.09 -9.57 7.00
C MET A 126 -0.88 -9.80 8.16
N SER A 127 -0.55 -9.29 9.35
CA SER A 127 -1.41 -9.48 10.52
C SER A 127 -2.72 -8.69 10.43
N LEU A 128 -2.73 -7.50 9.83
CA LEU A 128 -3.96 -6.74 9.55
C LEU A 128 -4.85 -7.45 8.53
N GLU A 129 -4.29 -8.29 7.69
CA GLU A 129 -5.04 -9.10 6.72
C GLU A 129 -5.60 -10.39 7.34
N GLU A 130 -4.82 -11.11 8.12
CA GLU A 130 -5.10 -12.49 8.52
C GLU A 130 -5.38 -12.69 10.02
N GLY A 131 -4.85 -11.84 10.90
CA GLY A 131 -4.90 -11.98 12.37
C GLY A 131 -3.57 -12.48 12.94
N ASP A 132 -3.59 -13.57 13.72
CA ASP A 132 -2.38 -14.21 14.26
C ASP A 132 -1.52 -14.77 13.11
N ILE A 133 -0.20 -14.58 13.16
CA ILE A 133 0.73 -15.05 12.12
C ILE A 133 2.03 -15.57 12.74
N PRO A 134 2.77 -16.46 12.10
CA PRO A 134 4.12 -16.81 12.52
C PRO A 134 5.06 -15.60 12.45
N MET A 135 5.67 -15.21 13.57
CA MET A 135 6.65 -14.12 13.62
C MET A 135 7.90 -14.54 14.39
N THR A 136 7.80 -14.87 15.68
CA THR A 136 8.96 -15.18 16.54
C THR A 136 9.69 -16.45 16.13
N GLN A 137 8.98 -17.42 15.62
CA GLN A 137 9.51 -18.70 15.15
C GLN A 137 9.65 -18.79 13.63
N ALA A 138 9.27 -17.74 12.89
CA ALA A 138 9.42 -17.68 11.44
C ALA A 138 10.89 -17.49 11.02
N LEU A 139 11.16 -17.67 9.73
CA LEU A 139 12.44 -17.34 9.07
C LEU A 139 13.66 -18.13 9.56
N GLN A 140 13.45 -19.25 10.25
CA GLN A 140 14.54 -20.10 10.78
C GLN A 140 15.03 -21.15 9.78
N GLY A 141 14.52 -21.15 8.54
CA GLY A 141 14.88 -22.11 7.50
C GLY A 141 14.60 -23.55 7.93
N LEU A 142 15.53 -24.45 7.64
CA LEU A 142 15.39 -25.88 7.97
C LEU A 142 15.37 -26.19 9.49
N LYS A 143 15.68 -25.22 10.35
CA LYS A 143 15.63 -25.42 11.80
C LYS A 143 14.21 -25.46 12.34
N ASN A 144 13.28 -24.79 11.66
CA ASN A 144 11.86 -24.80 12.02
C ASN A 144 10.98 -24.65 10.77
N LEU A 145 10.39 -25.75 10.31
CA LEU A 145 9.50 -25.79 9.15
C LEU A 145 8.03 -25.60 9.51
N THR A 146 7.70 -25.68 10.80
CA THR A 146 6.32 -25.57 11.31
C THR A 146 6.27 -24.54 12.45
N PRO A 147 6.48 -23.25 12.15
CA PRO A 147 6.48 -22.20 13.16
C PRO A 147 5.11 -22.05 13.81
N LYS A 148 5.08 -21.75 15.11
CA LYS A 148 3.86 -21.38 15.82
C LYS A 148 3.39 -19.99 15.39
N TYR A 149 2.09 -19.79 15.46
CA TYR A 149 1.48 -18.49 15.27
C TYR A 149 1.61 -17.65 16.54
N ASP A 150 2.06 -16.44 16.41
CA ASP A 150 2.02 -15.44 17.46
C ASP A 150 0.66 -14.73 17.40
N THR A 151 0.11 -14.36 18.56
CA THR A 151 -1.17 -13.64 18.59
C THR A 151 -1.04 -12.28 17.90
N GLN A 152 -2.10 -11.82 17.27
CA GLN A 152 -2.14 -10.51 16.60
C GLN A 152 -1.69 -9.38 17.55
N LYS A 153 -2.09 -9.44 18.84
CA LYS A 153 -1.60 -8.51 19.87
C LYS A 153 -0.09 -8.55 20.02
N ALA A 154 0.52 -9.74 20.10
CA ALA A 154 1.97 -9.89 20.24
C ALA A 154 2.70 -9.37 18.99
N VAL A 155 2.18 -9.66 17.80
CA VAL A 155 2.72 -9.15 16.53
C VAL A 155 2.71 -7.63 16.51
N MET A 156 1.57 -7.00 16.81
CA MET A 156 1.44 -5.54 16.79
C MET A 156 2.30 -4.87 17.86
N THR A 157 2.36 -5.43 19.06
CA THR A 157 3.25 -4.93 20.12
C THR A 157 4.71 -4.95 19.67
N GLN A 158 5.16 -6.02 19.03
CA GLN A 158 6.52 -6.12 18.51
C GLN A 158 6.78 -5.17 17.34
N CYS A 159 5.80 -4.96 16.46
CA CYS A 159 5.91 -3.99 15.37
C CYS A 159 6.10 -2.56 15.90
N LEU A 160 5.31 -2.14 16.90
CA LEU A 160 5.49 -0.85 17.55
C LEU A 160 6.88 -0.72 18.21
N ALA A 161 7.36 -1.77 18.88
CA ALA A 161 8.70 -1.80 19.47
C ALA A 161 9.82 -1.69 18.41
N TRP A 162 9.67 -2.31 17.25
CA TRP A 162 10.62 -2.17 16.15
C TRP A 162 10.62 -0.75 15.57
N LEU A 163 9.47 -0.09 15.46
CA LEU A 163 9.38 1.29 14.95
C LEU A 163 10.07 2.27 15.90
N GLU A 164 9.84 2.15 17.22
CA GLU A 164 10.54 2.96 18.22
C GLU A 164 12.06 2.73 18.17
N SER A 165 12.48 1.46 18.07
CA SER A 165 13.90 1.12 17.95
C SER A 165 14.52 1.61 16.65
N ALA A 166 13.80 1.56 15.52
CA ALA A 166 14.27 2.10 14.24
C ALA A 166 14.47 3.61 14.32
N ASN A 167 13.50 4.34 14.88
CA ASN A 167 13.62 5.79 15.10
C ASN A 167 14.84 6.12 15.98
N SER A 168 15.03 5.42 17.10
CA SER A 168 16.16 5.63 18.01
C SER A 168 17.51 5.36 17.34
N ASP A 169 17.63 4.27 16.57
CA ASP A 169 18.85 3.95 15.81
C ASP A 169 19.15 5.04 14.78
N MET A 170 18.13 5.47 14.02
CA MET A 170 18.29 6.52 13.01
C MET A 170 18.71 7.85 13.65
N THR A 171 18.14 8.22 14.80
CA THR A 171 18.57 9.41 15.56
C THR A 171 20.06 9.33 15.92
N SER A 172 20.52 8.17 16.42
CA SER A 172 21.92 7.96 16.78
C SER A 172 22.85 8.01 15.56
N LEU A 173 22.45 7.37 14.45
CA LEU A 173 23.22 7.35 13.20
C LEU A 173 23.34 8.74 12.57
N ILE A 174 22.25 9.50 12.57
CA ILE A 174 22.22 10.88 12.03
C ILE A 174 23.09 11.79 12.89
N SER A 175 22.96 11.74 14.21
CA SER A 175 23.73 12.59 15.12
C SER A 175 25.24 12.30 15.07
N SER A 176 25.63 11.05 14.80
CA SER A 176 27.04 10.65 14.67
C SER A 176 27.60 10.78 13.24
N GLY A 177 26.78 11.16 12.26
CA GLY A 177 27.17 11.25 10.84
C GLY A 177 27.33 9.90 10.11
N ASN A 178 26.90 8.79 10.73
CA ASN A 178 27.00 7.43 10.19
C ASN A 178 25.78 7.08 9.31
N THR A 179 25.46 7.89 8.33
CA THR A 179 24.22 7.82 7.53
C THR A 179 24.38 7.16 6.17
N ALA A 180 25.61 6.73 5.79
CA ALA A 180 25.89 6.24 4.45
C ALA A 180 25.29 4.83 4.21
N PHE A 181 24.47 4.70 3.18
CA PHE A 181 23.98 3.46 2.61
C PHE A 181 23.67 3.65 1.12
N SER A 182 23.26 2.59 0.42
CA SER A 182 22.90 2.63 -0.99
C SER A 182 21.82 1.60 -1.32
N GLY A 183 21.21 1.70 -2.52
CA GLY A 183 20.16 0.79 -2.97
C GLY A 183 18.74 1.28 -2.74
N ASP A 184 18.57 2.47 -2.17
CA ASP A 184 17.28 3.11 -1.95
C ASP A 184 16.72 3.70 -3.26
N ILE A 185 15.56 3.23 -3.67
CA ILE A 185 14.85 3.68 -4.88
C ILE A 185 13.78 4.74 -4.59
N PHE A 186 13.54 5.10 -3.33
CA PHE A 186 12.48 6.04 -2.93
C PHE A 186 13.03 7.40 -2.51
N LEU A 187 13.97 7.44 -1.58
CA LEU A 187 14.39 8.64 -0.87
C LEU A 187 15.88 9.00 -1.08
N ASN A 188 16.48 8.50 -2.17
CA ASN A 188 17.85 8.82 -2.57
C ASN A 188 18.92 8.56 -1.47
N ASN A 189 18.78 7.47 -0.73
CA ASN A 189 19.66 7.07 0.37
C ASN A 189 19.70 8.12 1.52
N ASN A 190 18.62 8.83 1.75
CA ASN A 190 18.50 9.83 2.80
C ASN A 190 17.91 9.24 4.08
N LEU A 191 18.77 8.93 5.06
CA LEU A 191 18.34 8.31 6.33
C LEU A 191 17.40 9.22 7.16
N ALA A 192 17.58 10.55 7.10
CA ALA A 192 16.69 11.49 7.80
C ALA A 192 15.29 11.54 7.17
N ALA A 193 15.18 11.38 5.85
CA ALA A 193 13.88 11.23 5.20
C ALA A 193 13.22 9.90 5.59
N TRP A 194 13.97 8.80 5.68
CA TRP A 194 13.47 7.53 6.18
C TRP A 194 12.98 7.61 7.63
N GLN A 195 13.65 8.38 8.48
CA GLN A 195 13.20 8.59 9.87
C GLN A 195 11.80 9.19 9.94
N LYS A 196 11.49 10.17 9.07
CA LYS A 196 10.14 10.74 8.95
C LYS A 196 9.12 9.69 8.51
N VAL A 197 9.46 8.84 7.54
CA VAL A 197 8.61 7.73 7.08
C VAL A 197 8.32 6.74 8.21
N VAL A 198 9.35 6.36 8.98
CA VAL A 198 9.21 5.47 10.14
C VAL A 198 8.21 6.03 11.15
N ASN A 199 8.32 7.32 11.47
CA ASN A 199 7.44 7.97 12.44
C ASN A 199 6.02 8.17 11.91
N ALA A 200 5.84 8.49 10.62
CA ALA A 200 4.53 8.54 9.98
C ALA A 200 3.84 7.16 9.99
N PHE A 201 4.57 6.11 9.64
CA PHE A 201 4.03 4.74 9.71
C PHE A 201 3.74 4.29 11.15
N HIS A 202 4.51 4.76 12.14
CA HIS A 202 4.23 4.50 13.56
C HIS A 202 2.87 5.10 13.96
N ILE A 203 2.57 6.33 13.53
CA ILE A 203 1.26 6.98 13.74
C ILE A 203 0.15 6.17 13.07
N ARG A 204 0.32 5.76 11.80
CA ARG A 204 -0.65 4.92 11.08
C ARG A 204 -0.97 3.65 11.87
N LEU A 205 0.04 2.91 12.30
CA LEU A 205 -0.16 1.66 13.03
C LEU A 205 -0.86 1.87 14.38
N LEU A 206 -0.54 2.95 15.10
CA LEU A 206 -1.25 3.30 16.34
C LEU A 206 -2.73 3.57 16.10
N LEU A 207 -3.10 4.21 14.98
CA LEU A 207 -4.50 4.46 14.64
C LEU A 207 -5.22 3.19 14.19
N GLU A 208 -4.55 2.29 13.46
CA GLU A 208 -5.13 0.98 13.14
C GLU A 208 -5.46 0.19 14.41
N LEU A 209 -4.75 0.42 15.49
CA LEU A 209 -4.98 -0.16 16.80
C LEU A 209 -5.98 0.65 17.66
N SER A 210 -6.68 1.65 17.12
CA SER A 210 -7.49 2.57 17.93
C SER A 210 -8.60 1.90 18.74
N LYS A 211 -9.19 0.80 18.28
CA LYS A 211 -10.16 0.02 19.06
C LYS A 211 -9.53 -0.59 20.33
N LYS A 212 -8.21 -0.81 20.32
CA LYS A 212 -7.44 -1.41 21.42
C LYS A 212 -7.00 -0.40 22.47
N ALA A 213 -7.11 0.89 22.18
CA ALA A 213 -6.67 1.95 23.09
C ALA A 213 -7.32 1.86 24.50
N LEU A 214 -8.55 1.38 24.57
CA LEU A 214 -9.28 1.21 25.85
C LEU A 214 -9.26 -0.24 26.35
N THR A 215 -9.31 -1.23 25.47
CA THR A 215 -9.42 -2.65 25.84
C THR A 215 -8.07 -3.28 26.18
N ASP A 216 -6.99 -2.75 25.66
CA ASP A 216 -5.62 -3.25 25.84
C ASP A 216 -4.68 -2.12 26.30
N PRO A 217 -4.89 -1.56 27.54
CA PRO A 217 -4.17 -0.38 28.02
C PRO A 217 -2.66 -0.60 28.19
N ASP A 218 -2.21 -1.84 28.31
CA ASP A 218 -0.81 -2.22 28.36
C ASP A 218 -0.03 -1.90 27.07
N MET A 219 -0.72 -1.73 25.95
CA MET A 219 -0.11 -1.27 24.70
C MET A 219 0.18 0.23 24.69
N ASN A 220 -0.35 1.02 25.62
CA ASN A 220 -0.10 2.46 25.76
C ASN A 220 -0.31 3.27 24.46
N ILE A 221 -1.28 2.90 23.62
CA ILE A 221 -1.49 3.47 22.28
C ILE A 221 -1.64 4.98 22.32
N PRO A 222 -2.52 5.60 23.15
CA PRO A 222 -2.64 7.06 23.21
C PRO A 222 -1.35 7.75 23.68
N SER A 223 -0.63 7.14 24.63
CA SER A 223 0.60 7.73 25.17
C SER A 223 1.75 7.69 24.16
N GLN A 224 1.87 6.61 23.37
CA GLN A 224 2.84 6.54 22.28
C GLN A 224 2.52 7.60 21.21
N PHE A 225 1.26 7.73 20.82
CA PHE A 225 0.82 8.76 19.89
C PHE A 225 1.16 10.17 20.41
N ALA A 226 0.81 10.48 21.67
CA ALA A 226 1.12 11.75 22.30
C ALA A 226 2.62 12.05 22.32
N ALA A 227 3.46 11.05 22.59
CA ALA A 227 4.91 11.21 22.60
C ALA A 227 5.47 11.56 21.21
N ILE A 228 4.96 10.91 20.15
CA ILE A 228 5.39 11.19 18.78
C ILE A 228 5.00 12.62 18.37
N ILE A 229 3.77 13.05 18.65
CA ILE A 229 3.31 14.40 18.28
C ILE A 229 3.93 15.48 19.17
N GLY A 230 4.22 15.16 20.43
CA GLY A 230 4.72 16.14 21.42
C GLY A 230 6.22 16.42 21.35
N ASP A 231 7.01 15.58 20.68
CA ASP A 231 8.47 15.73 20.61
C ASP A 231 9.00 15.61 19.18
N PRO A 232 8.83 16.67 18.35
CA PRO A 232 9.28 16.65 16.95
C PRO A 232 10.82 16.60 16.80
N ALA A 233 11.58 16.85 17.86
CA ALA A 233 13.03 16.69 17.83
C ALA A 233 13.43 15.21 17.89
N LYS A 234 12.73 14.42 18.69
CA LYS A 234 12.91 12.97 18.78
C LYS A 234 12.21 12.22 17.64
N TYR A 235 11.03 12.67 17.25
CA TYR A 235 10.19 12.04 16.23
C TYR A 235 9.91 13.02 15.07
N PRO A 236 10.89 13.27 14.19
CA PRO A 236 10.65 14.11 13.03
C PRO A 236 9.56 13.50 12.15
N LEU A 237 8.62 14.34 11.74
CA LEU A 237 7.49 13.98 10.86
C LEU A 237 7.65 14.62 9.48
N MET A 238 6.84 14.16 8.52
CA MET A 238 6.79 14.77 7.20
C MET A 238 6.30 16.22 7.31
N ALA A 239 6.97 17.14 6.62
CA ALA A 239 6.65 18.56 6.63
C ALA A 239 5.87 19.00 5.37
N SER A 240 5.91 18.19 4.32
CA SER A 240 5.20 18.44 3.05
C SER A 240 5.17 17.17 2.20
N SER A 241 4.46 17.22 1.07
CA SER A 241 4.42 16.12 0.10
C SER A 241 5.79 15.79 -0.52
N ALA A 242 6.80 16.63 -0.35
CA ALA A 242 8.17 16.31 -0.76
C ALA A 242 8.81 15.21 0.11
N ASP A 243 8.27 14.93 1.28
CA ASP A 243 8.71 13.87 2.19
C ASP A 243 7.98 12.53 1.93
N ASN A 244 7.06 12.46 0.97
CA ASN A 244 6.29 11.25 0.68
C ASN A 244 7.21 10.07 0.35
N LEU A 245 6.92 8.91 0.93
CA LEU A 245 7.40 7.64 0.41
C LEU A 245 6.53 7.27 -0.78
N GLN A 246 7.01 7.54 -1.99
CA GLN A 246 6.25 7.34 -3.21
C GLN A 246 7.07 6.64 -4.29
N TYR A 247 6.41 5.76 -5.03
CA TYR A 247 6.99 5.06 -6.17
C TYR A 247 6.74 5.86 -7.45
N THR A 248 7.82 6.20 -8.15
CA THR A 248 7.76 7.02 -9.37
C THR A 248 7.94 6.14 -10.60
N PHE A 249 7.04 6.31 -11.55
CA PHE A 249 7.10 5.61 -12.84
C PHE A 249 7.94 6.39 -13.84
N VAL A 250 8.71 5.67 -14.66
CA VAL A 250 9.66 6.26 -15.62
C VAL A 250 9.62 5.55 -16.97
N THR A 251 9.75 6.31 -18.05
CA THR A 251 9.89 5.75 -19.39
C THR A 251 11.38 5.56 -19.75
N PRO A 252 11.71 4.54 -20.54
CA PRO A 252 10.86 3.45 -21.08
C PRO A 252 10.81 2.21 -20.18
N SER A 253 11.44 2.23 -19.01
CA SER A 253 11.73 1.01 -18.23
C SER A 253 10.67 0.62 -17.23
N ASN A 254 9.84 1.57 -16.77
CA ASN A 254 8.84 1.32 -15.75
C ASN A 254 7.62 2.23 -15.96
N PHE A 255 6.69 1.77 -16.77
CA PHE A 255 5.48 2.52 -17.09
C PHE A 255 4.48 2.53 -15.96
N TYR A 256 3.74 3.63 -15.82
CA TYR A 256 2.53 3.66 -15.01
C TYR A 256 1.56 2.57 -15.49
N PRO A 257 0.93 1.83 -14.59
CA PRO A 257 0.06 0.70 -14.97
C PRO A 257 -1.06 1.09 -15.94
N MET A 258 -1.62 2.28 -15.77
CA MET A 258 -2.58 2.87 -16.72
C MET A 258 -1.82 3.81 -17.67
N ASN A 259 -1.73 3.45 -18.93
CA ASN A 259 -0.94 4.20 -19.91
C ASN A 259 -1.52 4.01 -21.32
N PRO A 260 -1.03 4.73 -22.33
CA PRO A 260 -1.57 4.64 -23.69
C PRO A 260 -1.61 3.22 -24.28
N ASN A 261 -0.69 2.33 -23.89
CA ASN A 261 -0.62 0.97 -24.44
C ASN A 261 -1.79 0.08 -23.98
N ASN A 262 -2.36 0.32 -22.80
CA ASN A 262 -3.44 -0.51 -22.25
C ASN A 262 -4.79 0.23 -22.14
N PHE A 263 -4.88 1.43 -22.72
CA PHE A 263 -6.10 2.24 -22.70
C PHE A 263 -7.32 1.52 -23.30
N GLY A 264 -7.16 0.84 -24.43
CA GLY A 264 -8.26 0.37 -25.27
C GLY A 264 -9.33 -0.44 -24.54
N GLN A 265 -8.95 -1.43 -23.76
CA GLN A 265 -9.90 -2.30 -23.05
C GLN A 265 -10.12 -1.83 -21.61
N ASN A 266 -9.06 -1.54 -20.87
CA ASN A 266 -9.16 -1.14 -19.48
C ASN A 266 -9.93 0.16 -19.31
N GLY A 267 -9.65 1.17 -20.13
CA GLY A 267 -10.33 2.47 -20.08
C GLY A 267 -11.84 2.43 -20.34
N SER A 268 -12.38 1.33 -20.86
CA SER A 268 -13.82 1.15 -21.09
C SER A 268 -14.49 0.17 -20.10
N ARG A 269 -13.71 -0.50 -19.25
CA ARG A 269 -14.20 -1.52 -18.32
C ARG A 269 -14.07 -1.14 -16.86
N GLN A 270 -13.46 0.00 -16.57
CA GLN A 270 -13.30 0.55 -15.24
C GLN A 270 -14.13 1.83 -15.12
N ASN A 271 -15.11 1.80 -14.24
CA ASN A 271 -15.89 2.97 -13.88
C ASN A 271 -15.53 3.44 -12.48
N SER A 272 -15.60 4.73 -12.23
CA SER A 272 -15.46 5.26 -10.87
C SER A 272 -16.58 4.72 -9.98
N SER A 273 -16.26 4.36 -8.74
CA SER A 273 -17.24 3.82 -7.80
C SER A 273 -18.18 4.91 -7.27
N GLN A 274 -19.42 4.53 -7.01
CA GLN A 274 -20.39 5.39 -6.36
C GLN A 274 -19.93 5.86 -4.97
N THR A 275 -19.28 4.98 -4.19
CA THR A 275 -18.75 5.32 -2.86
C THR A 275 -17.81 6.51 -2.92
N TYR A 276 -16.92 6.54 -3.92
CA TYR A 276 -15.95 7.61 -4.11
C TYR A 276 -16.56 8.86 -4.74
N ILE A 277 -17.24 8.71 -5.88
CA ILE A 277 -17.82 9.84 -6.63
C ILE A 277 -18.89 10.57 -5.82
N LYS A 278 -19.72 9.85 -5.05
CA LYS A 278 -20.76 10.48 -4.25
C LYS A 278 -20.20 11.40 -3.16
N LEU A 279 -19.07 11.07 -2.56
CA LEU A 279 -18.41 11.98 -1.60
C LEU A 279 -17.90 13.23 -2.32
N LEU A 280 -17.21 13.08 -3.44
CA LEU A 280 -16.71 14.22 -4.22
C LEU A 280 -17.83 15.15 -4.68
N THR A 281 -18.92 14.60 -5.20
CA THR A 281 -20.05 15.40 -5.69
C THR A 281 -20.86 16.04 -4.56
N THR A 282 -21.06 15.33 -3.44
CA THR A 282 -21.74 15.87 -2.25
C THR A 282 -20.96 17.03 -1.64
N PHE A 283 -19.65 16.94 -1.63
CA PHE A 283 -18.77 17.99 -1.11
C PHE A 283 -18.50 19.10 -2.12
N GLN A 284 -18.98 18.97 -3.34
CA GLN A 284 -18.61 19.85 -4.45
C GLN A 284 -17.08 19.99 -4.57
N ASP A 285 -16.41 18.86 -4.48
CA ASP A 285 -14.94 18.78 -4.39
C ASP A 285 -14.32 18.85 -5.79
N PRO A 286 -13.42 19.81 -6.06
CA PRO A 286 -12.85 20.00 -7.38
C PRO A 286 -11.96 18.83 -7.84
N ARG A 287 -11.54 17.94 -6.94
CA ARG A 287 -10.79 16.74 -7.33
C ARG A 287 -11.56 15.87 -8.33
N VAL A 288 -12.91 15.92 -8.33
CA VAL A 288 -13.73 15.16 -9.28
C VAL A 288 -13.36 15.43 -10.74
N TYR A 289 -13.01 16.67 -11.07
CA TYR A 289 -12.64 17.07 -12.43
C TYR A 289 -11.27 16.56 -12.90
N VAL A 290 -10.45 16.12 -11.97
CA VAL A 290 -9.12 15.54 -12.25
C VAL A 290 -9.17 14.02 -12.26
N VAL A 291 -9.94 13.41 -11.36
CA VAL A 291 -9.93 11.95 -11.16
C VAL A 291 -10.99 11.22 -11.97
N ALA A 292 -12.04 11.90 -12.44
CA ALA A 292 -13.15 11.30 -13.17
C ALA A 292 -13.59 12.16 -14.36
N GLU A 293 -14.33 11.54 -15.27
CA GLU A 293 -15.04 12.22 -16.36
C GLU A 293 -16.54 12.17 -16.11
N PRO A 294 -17.32 13.17 -16.60
CA PRO A 294 -18.77 13.13 -16.47
C PRO A 294 -19.34 11.92 -17.21
N ALA A 295 -20.39 11.33 -16.68
CA ALA A 295 -21.12 10.24 -17.33
C ALA A 295 -21.82 10.77 -18.57
N ARG A 296 -21.56 10.15 -19.71
CA ARG A 296 -22.00 10.71 -21.03
C ARG A 296 -23.51 10.74 -21.19
N HIS A 297 -24.23 9.79 -20.62
CA HIS A 297 -25.71 9.85 -20.60
C HIS A 297 -26.25 11.19 -20.05
N TYR A 298 -25.68 11.69 -18.97
CA TYR A 298 -26.13 12.95 -18.36
C TYR A 298 -25.80 14.18 -19.23
N VAL A 299 -24.68 14.11 -19.95
CA VAL A 299 -24.25 15.22 -20.83
C VAL A 299 -24.94 15.17 -22.18
N ASP A 300 -24.94 14.00 -22.83
CA ASP A 300 -25.37 13.87 -24.22
C ASP A 300 -26.88 13.69 -24.35
N ASP A 301 -27.50 12.87 -23.49
CA ASP A 301 -28.93 12.58 -23.56
C ASP A 301 -29.78 13.54 -22.70
N LEU A 302 -29.30 13.87 -21.48
CA LEU A 302 -29.99 14.73 -20.54
C LEU A 302 -29.56 16.20 -20.63
N HIS A 303 -28.62 16.54 -21.51
CA HIS A 303 -28.12 17.90 -21.79
C HIS A 303 -27.65 18.67 -20.54
N GLN A 304 -27.12 17.97 -19.53
CA GLN A 304 -26.51 18.61 -18.37
C GLN A 304 -25.13 19.18 -18.72
N SER A 305 -24.70 20.21 -17.99
CA SER A 305 -23.35 20.74 -18.15
C SER A 305 -22.31 19.66 -17.84
N PRO A 306 -21.27 19.45 -18.67
CA PRO A 306 -20.18 18.55 -18.38
C PRO A 306 -19.42 18.86 -17.07
N THR A 307 -19.55 20.09 -16.57
CA THR A 307 -18.95 20.53 -15.31
C THR A 307 -19.92 20.58 -14.13
N ALA A 308 -21.18 20.18 -14.32
CA ALA A 308 -22.11 20.06 -13.20
C ALA A 308 -21.73 18.82 -12.35
N PHE A 309 -21.70 18.96 -11.03
CA PHE A 309 -21.45 17.82 -10.14
C PHE A 309 -22.45 16.67 -10.34
N SER A 310 -23.70 16.98 -10.73
CA SER A 310 -24.72 15.99 -11.06
C SER A 310 -24.43 15.17 -12.32
N SER A 311 -23.49 15.58 -13.15
CA SER A 311 -23.05 14.83 -14.33
C SER A 311 -22.02 13.75 -13.99
N PHE A 312 -21.49 13.74 -12.76
CA PHE A 312 -20.56 12.72 -12.28
C PHE A 312 -21.30 11.67 -11.45
N VAL A 313 -21.42 10.47 -12.00
CA VAL A 313 -22.18 9.36 -11.40
C VAL A 313 -21.31 8.13 -11.33
N GLY A 314 -21.09 7.62 -10.14
CA GLY A 314 -20.32 6.40 -9.92
C GLY A 314 -21.20 5.15 -10.06
N ALA A 315 -20.60 4.03 -10.45
CA ALA A 315 -21.26 2.73 -10.45
C ALA A 315 -21.35 2.17 -9.02
N ASP A 316 -22.49 1.58 -8.67
CA ASP A 316 -22.70 1.01 -7.33
C ASP A 316 -21.95 -0.34 -7.21
N PRO A 317 -20.97 -0.49 -6.30
CA PRO A 317 -20.30 -1.76 -6.07
C PRO A 317 -21.24 -2.91 -5.68
N GLY A 318 -22.39 -2.58 -5.10
CA GLY A 318 -23.41 -3.56 -4.71
C GLY A 318 -24.32 -4.03 -5.84
N GLU A 319 -24.31 -3.36 -6.99
CA GLU A 319 -25.18 -3.70 -8.11
C GLU A 319 -24.84 -5.07 -8.72
N ASP A 320 -25.87 -5.77 -9.21
CA ASP A 320 -25.65 -6.99 -10.00
C ASP A 320 -24.79 -6.70 -11.23
N LEU A 321 -23.81 -7.54 -11.51
CA LEU A 321 -22.82 -7.27 -12.57
C LEU A 321 -23.46 -7.22 -13.97
N GLY A 322 -24.52 -7.98 -14.20
CA GLY A 322 -25.25 -7.95 -15.48
C GLY A 322 -25.96 -6.61 -15.69
N GLN A 323 -26.61 -6.08 -14.65
CA GLN A 323 -27.23 -4.75 -14.69
C GLN A 323 -26.16 -3.66 -14.84
N MET A 324 -25.09 -3.71 -14.04
CA MET A 324 -23.96 -2.79 -14.14
C MET A 324 -23.34 -2.75 -15.54
N TYR A 325 -23.20 -3.92 -16.17
CA TYR A 325 -22.71 -4.01 -17.56
C TYR A 325 -23.66 -3.33 -18.55
N ALA A 326 -24.98 -3.52 -18.39
CA ALA A 326 -25.99 -2.86 -19.23
C ALA A 326 -25.95 -1.34 -19.06
N ASP A 327 -25.91 -0.85 -17.84
CA ASP A 327 -25.90 0.58 -17.52
C ASP A 327 -24.56 1.24 -17.94
N ALA A 328 -23.45 0.54 -17.81
CA ALA A 328 -22.16 0.98 -18.36
C ALA A 328 -22.20 1.09 -19.90
N GLY A 329 -22.88 0.15 -20.58
CA GLY A 329 -23.11 0.20 -22.01
C GLY A 329 -23.95 1.40 -22.46
N LEU A 330 -24.87 1.86 -21.63
CA LEU A 330 -25.67 3.08 -21.81
C LEU A 330 -24.94 4.34 -21.32
N GLN A 331 -23.70 4.20 -20.86
CA GLN A 331 -22.84 5.29 -20.37
C GLN A 331 -23.42 6.08 -19.18
N HIS A 332 -24.14 5.38 -18.30
CA HIS A 332 -24.71 5.93 -17.08
C HIS A 332 -23.66 6.25 -16.01
N PHE A 333 -22.43 5.73 -16.13
CA PHE A 333 -21.40 5.89 -15.13
C PHE A 333 -20.20 6.69 -15.62
N SER A 334 -19.61 7.43 -14.70
CA SER A 334 -18.35 8.15 -14.89
C SER A 334 -17.19 7.18 -15.10
N PHE A 335 -16.36 7.46 -16.07
CA PHE A 335 -15.05 6.80 -16.21
C PHE A 335 -14.02 7.48 -15.32
N ILE A 336 -12.95 6.75 -15.01
CA ILE A 336 -11.71 7.33 -14.51
C ILE A 336 -11.18 8.29 -15.58
N ASN A 337 -10.67 9.45 -15.16
CA ASN A 337 -10.23 10.49 -16.09
C ASN A 337 -9.12 10.00 -17.02
N ARG A 338 -9.41 9.93 -18.31
CA ARG A 338 -8.52 9.37 -19.31
C ARG A 338 -7.33 10.26 -19.63
N HIS A 339 -7.49 11.57 -19.50
CA HIS A 339 -6.37 12.49 -19.64
C HIS A 339 -5.36 12.31 -18.51
N HIS A 340 -5.83 12.29 -17.26
CA HIS A 340 -4.95 12.22 -16.11
C HIS A 340 -4.21 10.87 -16.01
N TYR A 341 -4.91 9.76 -16.26
CA TYR A 341 -4.36 8.41 -16.00
C TYR A 341 -3.82 7.70 -17.23
N TYR A 342 -4.30 8.00 -18.44
CA TYR A 342 -3.92 7.23 -19.65
C TYR A 342 -3.14 8.02 -20.70
N SER A 343 -3.07 9.36 -20.61
CA SER A 343 -2.46 10.16 -21.69
C SER A 343 -0.93 10.10 -21.72
N THR A 344 -0.28 9.63 -20.64
CA THR A 344 1.17 9.56 -20.51
C THR A 344 1.64 8.17 -20.06
N TYR A 345 2.93 7.88 -20.23
CA TYR A 345 3.52 6.63 -19.75
C TYR A 345 4.00 6.69 -18.29
N THR A 346 4.06 7.86 -17.71
CA THR A 346 4.52 8.07 -16.33
C THR A 346 3.39 8.28 -15.33
N GLY A 347 2.18 8.65 -15.80
CA GLY A 347 1.02 8.88 -14.95
C GLY A 347 1.32 9.78 -13.76
N GLU A 348 0.99 9.29 -12.58
CA GLU A 348 1.29 9.93 -11.30
C GLU A 348 2.10 8.99 -10.37
N PRO A 349 2.89 9.51 -9.41
CA PRO A 349 3.54 8.68 -8.40
C PRO A 349 2.51 7.95 -7.52
N SER A 350 2.79 6.68 -7.17
CA SER A 350 1.99 5.95 -6.19
C SER A 350 2.56 6.17 -4.79
N ILE A 351 1.82 6.88 -3.93
CA ILE A 351 2.22 7.15 -2.56
C ILE A 351 1.96 5.90 -1.71
N GLN A 352 2.97 5.46 -0.95
CA GLN A 352 2.88 4.32 -0.04
C GLN A 352 2.64 4.77 1.41
N ILE A 353 3.31 5.84 1.82
CA ILE A 353 3.14 6.55 3.09
C ILE A 353 3.32 8.03 2.79
N GLY A 354 2.31 8.85 3.02
CA GLY A 354 2.32 10.22 2.55
C GLY A 354 1.95 11.29 3.57
N TYR A 355 2.36 12.51 3.26
CA TYR A 355 2.08 13.70 4.06
C TYR A 355 0.57 13.97 4.23
N PRO A 356 -0.27 13.92 3.17
CA PRO A 356 -1.71 14.12 3.37
C PRO A 356 -2.33 13.15 4.36
N GLU A 357 -1.93 11.88 4.27
CA GLU A 357 -2.39 10.84 5.17
C GLU A 357 -1.95 11.09 6.61
N GLN A 358 -0.65 11.36 6.82
CA GLN A 358 -0.10 11.73 8.14
C GLN A 358 -0.89 12.87 8.79
N GLU A 359 -1.24 13.90 8.01
CA GLU A 359 -2.00 15.04 8.52
C GLU A 359 -3.40 14.61 9.01
N PHE A 360 -4.11 13.79 8.25
CA PHE A 360 -5.40 13.24 8.69
C PHE A 360 -5.27 12.32 9.91
N GLU A 361 -4.21 11.56 10.00
CA GLU A 361 -3.93 10.67 11.14
C GLU A 361 -3.63 11.47 12.41
N ILE A 362 -2.88 12.56 12.31
CA ILE A 362 -2.65 13.48 13.43
C ILE A 362 -3.98 14.13 13.84
N ALA A 363 -4.77 14.60 12.87
CA ALA A 363 -6.10 15.15 13.15
C ALA A 363 -7.00 14.15 13.88
N GLU A 364 -7.01 12.88 13.45
CA GLU A 364 -7.78 11.81 14.09
C GLU A 364 -7.35 11.57 15.53
N GLY A 365 -6.06 11.44 15.80
CA GLY A 365 -5.55 11.19 17.14
C GLY A 365 -5.82 12.37 18.10
N ILE A 366 -5.69 13.61 17.64
CA ILE A 366 -6.05 14.80 18.43
C ILE A 366 -7.57 14.84 18.66
N ASN A 367 -8.39 14.58 17.64
CA ASN A 367 -9.85 14.52 17.76
C ASN A 367 -10.31 13.44 18.76
N ARG A 368 -9.56 12.33 18.89
CA ARG A 368 -9.78 11.28 19.89
C ARG A 368 -9.32 11.67 21.29
N GLY A 369 -8.65 12.82 21.45
CA GLY A 369 -8.10 13.26 22.72
C GLY A 369 -6.78 12.58 23.11
N TRP A 370 -6.06 11.96 22.17
CA TRP A 370 -4.79 11.29 22.45
C TRP A 370 -3.60 12.22 22.57
N ALA A 371 -3.67 13.38 21.92
CA ALA A 371 -2.66 14.42 22.02
C ALA A 371 -3.31 15.79 22.10
N THR A 372 -2.58 16.76 22.66
CA THR A 372 -2.95 18.18 22.65
C THR A 372 -2.65 18.76 21.26
N GLY A 373 -3.51 19.68 20.78
CA GLY A 373 -3.33 20.33 19.49
C GLY A 373 -4.64 20.78 18.88
N ASN A 374 -4.55 21.36 17.70
CA ASN A 374 -5.73 21.75 16.91
C ASN A 374 -5.93 20.77 15.76
N ALA A 375 -6.87 19.84 15.91
CA ALA A 375 -7.20 18.85 14.89
C ALA A 375 -7.64 19.50 13.55
N GLU A 376 -8.31 20.67 13.59
CA GLU A 376 -8.72 21.39 12.39
C GLU A 376 -7.53 21.81 11.53
N THR A 377 -6.42 22.22 12.13
CA THR A 377 -5.21 22.60 11.38
C THR A 377 -4.69 21.43 10.54
N TYR A 378 -4.54 20.27 11.12
CA TYR A 378 -4.08 19.07 10.42
C TYR A 378 -5.08 18.58 9.39
N TYR A 379 -6.38 18.61 9.70
CA TYR A 379 -7.45 18.30 8.77
C TYR A 379 -7.41 19.19 7.51
N VAL A 380 -7.25 20.51 7.68
CA VAL A 380 -7.12 21.47 6.60
C VAL A 380 -5.85 21.22 5.78
N ASN A 381 -4.72 21.00 6.44
CA ASN A 381 -3.46 20.70 5.77
C ASN A 381 -3.57 19.44 4.89
N GLY A 382 -4.20 18.38 5.39
CA GLY A 382 -4.40 17.15 4.64
C GLY A 382 -5.22 17.37 3.36
N ILE A 383 -6.32 18.14 3.42
CA ILE A 383 -7.13 18.46 2.24
C ILE A 383 -6.32 19.30 1.25
N GLN A 384 -5.66 20.34 1.72
CA GLN A 384 -4.88 21.24 0.85
C GLN A 384 -3.70 20.52 0.20
N ALA A 385 -3.04 19.62 0.92
CA ALA A 385 -1.98 18.78 0.37
C ALA A 385 -2.51 17.83 -0.71
N SER A 386 -3.71 17.24 -0.52
CA SER A 386 -4.36 16.42 -1.54
C SER A 386 -4.79 17.24 -2.77
N TRP A 387 -5.28 18.46 -2.60
CA TRP A 387 -5.56 19.37 -3.73
C TRP A 387 -4.28 19.72 -4.49
N ALA A 388 -3.22 20.07 -3.78
CA ALA A 388 -1.91 20.40 -4.38
C ALA A 388 -1.33 19.23 -5.16
N TYR A 389 -1.53 17.98 -4.70
CA TYR A 389 -1.12 16.78 -5.42
C TYR A 389 -1.73 16.73 -6.84
N TYR A 390 -3.01 17.08 -6.97
CA TYR A 390 -3.72 17.17 -8.25
C TYR A 390 -3.55 18.53 -8.95
N SER A 391 -2.62 19.38 -8.50
CA SER A 391 -2.39 20.73 -9.06
C SER A 391 -3.64 21.62 -9.02
N ILE A 392 -4.53 21.41 -8.05
CA ILE A 392 -5.71 22.23 -7.83
C ILE A 392 -5.31 23.44 -6.96
N PRO A 393 -5.44 24.68 -7.47
CA PRO A 393 -5.09 25.86 -6.69
C PRO A 393 -6.12 26.13 -5.59
N ALA A 394 -5.67 26.65 -4.45
CA ALA A 394 -6.57 27.08 -3.38
C ALA A 394 -7.52 28.19 -3.84
N THR A 395 -7.06 29.10 -4.70
CA THR A 395 -7.85 30.16 -5.34
C THR A 395 -7.34 30.36 -6.75
N GLY A 396 -8.25 30.48 -7.71
CA GLY A 396 -7.92 30.64 -9.12
C GLY A 396 -8.66 29.66 -10.01
N SER A 397 -8.00 29.16 -11.05
CA SER A 397 -8.60 28.18 -11.95
C SER A 397 -7.58 27.16 -12.45
N PHE A 398 -8.08 25.98 -12.80
CA PHE A 398 -7.34 24.95 -13.53
C PHE A 398 -8.18 24.43 -14.69
N THR A 399 -7.60 23.66 -15.60
CA THR A 399 -8.29 23.11 -16.76
C THR A 399 -8.66 21.65 -16.52
N ALA A 400 -9.95 21.33 -16.62
CA ALA A 400 -10.42 19.95 -16.71
C ALA A 400 -10.37 19.48 -18.16
N PHE A 401 -10.02 18.22 -18.37
CA PHE A 401 -9.92 17.56 -19.67
C PHE A 401 -10.87 16.36 -19.69
N PHE A 402 -11.83 16.33 -20.61
CA PHE A 402 -12.74 15.21 -20.76
C PHE A 402 -12.64 14.63 -22.16
N TYR A 403 -12.44 13.31 -22.25
CA TYR A 403 -12.21 12.62 -23.50
C TYR A 403 -13.46 12.62 -24.38
N ARG A 404 -13.30 13.00 -25.65
CA ARG A 404 -14.42 13.08 -26.59
C ARG A 404 -14.90 11.70 -27.00
N PRO A 405 -16.22 11.48 -27.06
CA PRO A 405 -16.79 10.25 -27.61
C PRO A 405 -16.26 9.96 -29.02
N GLY A 406 -15.98 8.68 -29.30
CA GLY A 406 -15.46 8.23 -30.58
C GLY A 406 -13.97 8.47 -30.84
N SER A 407 -13.27 9.17 -29.95
CA SER A 407 -11.81 9.30 -30.02
C SER A 407 -11.13 7.97 -29.70
N THR A 408 -9.95 7.73 -30.28
CA THR A 408 -9.18 6.48 -30.11
C THR A 408 -7.75 6.69 -29.61
N ASP A 409 -7.25 7.92 -29.63
CA ASP A 409 -5.88 8.27 -29.22
C ASP A 409 -5.92 9.18 -28.00
N VAL A 410 -5.58 8.62 -26.83
CA VAL A 410 -5.54 9.35 -25.55
C VAL A 410 -4.35 10.29 -25.40
N THR A 411 -3.34 10.16 -26.26
CA THR A 411 -2.16 11.04 -26.23
C THR A 411 -2.37 12.34 -26.97
N ASN A 412 -3.36 12.39 -27.85
CA ASN A 412 -3.68 13.57 -28.64
C ASN A 412 -4.61 14.52 -27.86
N LEU A 413 -4.07 15.66 -27.43
CA LEU A 413 -4.83 16.69 -26.70
C LEU A 413 -6.04 17.21 -27.50
N GLY A 414 -6.02 17.15 -28.83
CA GLY A 414 -7.17 17.47 -29.68
C GLY A 414 -8.39 16.57 -29.48
N ASN A 415 -8.22 15.43 -28.81
CA ASN A 415 -9.30 14.49 -28.49
C ASN A 415 -9.98 14.77 -27.13
N TYR A 416 -9.71 15.90 -26.52
CA TYR A 416 -10.32 16.31 -25.26
C TYR A 416 -11.10 17.61 -25.41
N ASP A 417 -12.26 17.67 -24.75
CA ASP A 417 -12.92 18.93 -24.44
C ASP A 417 -12.30 19.50 -23.17
N THR A 418 -12.08 20.80 -23.14
CA THR A 418 -11.43 21.49 -22.03
C THR A 418 -12.37 22.50 -21.38
N TYR A 419 -12.37 22.53 -20.05
CA TYR A 419 -13.22 23.40 -19.26
C TYR A 419 -12.42 24.10 -18.16
N PRO A 420 -12.51 25.45 -18.05
CA PRO A 420 -11.92 26.14 -16.91
C PRO A 420 -12.76 25.85 -15.65
N ILE A 421 -12.12 25.37 -14.62
CA ILE A 421 -12.73 25.12 -13.30
C ILE A 421 -12.20 26.14 -12.32
N ASN A 422 -13.08 26.96 -11.79
CA ASN A 422 -12.73 27.94 -10.77
C ASN A 422 -12.76 27.30 -9.38
N THR A 423 -11.76 27.61 -8.56
CA THR A 423 -11.66 27.16 -7.18
C THR A 423 -11.55 28.34 -6.23
N ASP A 424 -12.18 28.21 -5.08
CA ASP A 424 -12.05 29.11 -3.94
C ASP A 424 -12.08 28.28 -2.66
N TRP A 425 -10.95 28.21 -1.98
CA TRP A 425 -10.80 27.44 -0.76
C TRP A 425 -11.79 27.83 0.33
N ASN A 426 -12.05 29.12 0.49
CA ASN A 426 -12.95 29.58 1.54
C ASN A 426 -14.39 29.14 1.28
N THR A 427 -14.84 29.20 0.02
CA THR A 427 -16.15 28.69 -0.38
C THR A 427 -16.24 27.20 -0.13
N TYR A 428 -15.23 26.43 -0.51
CA TYR A 428 -15.19 24.99 -0.30
C TYR A 428 -15.17 24.64 1.20
N TYR A 429 -14.25 25.23 1.96
CA TYR A 429 -14.05 24.89 3.37
C TYR A 429 -15.24 25.28 4.25
N ASN A 430 -15.93 26.39 3.97
CA ASN A 430 -17.06 26.85 4.79
C ASN A 430 -18.38 26.11 4.54
N GLN A 431 -18.40 25.09 3.66
CA GLN A 431 -19.55 24.19 3.55
C GLN A 431 -19.75 23.42 4.88
N PRO A 432 -21.01 23.26 5.35
CA PRO A 432 -21.29 22.56 6.61
C PRO A 432 -20.77 21.12 6.65
N ALA A 433 -20.71 20.45 5.50
CA ALA A 433 -20.18 19.09 5.39
C ALA A 433 -18.65 19.01 5.50
N ILE A 434 -17.94 20.10 5.21
CA ILE A 434 -16.48 20.17 5.17
C ILE A 434 -15.90 20.86 6.39
N LYS A 435 -16.50 21.97 6.83
CA LYS A 435 -15.99 22.74 7.97
C LYS A 435 -15.90 21.86 9.22
N TYR A 436 -14.69 21.74 9.75
CA TYR A 436 -14.42 20.86 10.88
C TYR A 436 -15.31 21.16 12.08
N ALA A 437 -16.00 20.14 12.57
CA ALA A 437 -17.00 20.28 13.65
C ALA A 437 -16.56 19.68 15.00
N GLY A 438 -15.42 18.97 15.02
CA GLY A 438 -14.95 18.27 16.23
C GLY A 438 -15.81 17.05 16.61
N GLY A 439 -15.39 16.34 17.65
CA GLY A 439 -16.09 15.17 18.18
C GLY A 439 -16.38 14.09 17.14
N ALA A 440 -17.52 13.42 17.22
CA ALA A 440 -17.90 12.34 16.31
C ALA A 440 -18.09 12.82 14.85
N THR A 441 -18.65 14.01 14.65
CA THR A 441 -18.81 14.63 13.33
C THR A 441 -17.46 14.94 12.72
N GLY A 442 -16.55 15.57 13.50
CA GLY A 442 -15.19 15.89 13.06
C GLY A 442 -14.40 14.62 12.72
N LEU A 443 -14.56 13.55 13.49
CA LEU A 443 -13.95 12.26 13.17
C LEU A 443 -14.41 11.73 11.80
N THR A 444 -15.73 11.77 11.54
CA THR A 444 -16.28 11.35 10.25
C THR A 444 -15.73 12.20 9.10
N GLN A 445 -15.65 13.53 9.29
CA GLN A 445 -15.08 14.46 8.30
C GLN A 445 -13.62 14.15 7.98
N ILE A 446 -12.79 13.91 9.01
CA ILE A 446 -11.38 13.52 8.86
C ILE A 446 -11.27 12.24 8.03
N LEU A 447 -12.01 11.20 8.40
CA LEU A 447 -11.96 9.89 7.75
C LEU A 447 -12.44 9.93 6.30
N GLN A 448 -13.48 10.71 5.99
CA GLN A 448 -13.96 10.90 4.63
C GLN A 448 -12.92 11.64 3.77
N GLN A 449 -12.27 12.66 4.30
CA GLN A 449 -11.23 13.38 3.56
C GLN A 449 -9.94 12.55 3.42
N LYS A 450 -9.57 11.76 4.42
CA LYS A 450 -8.50 10.74 4.31
C LYS A 450 -8.81 9.79 3.16
N TYR A 451 -10.03 9.24 3.11
CA TYR A 451 -10.47 8.36 2.02
C TYR A 451 -10.33 9.03 0.65
N LEU A 452 -10.78 10.29 0.50
CA LEU A 452 -10.64 11.02 -0.76
C LEU A 452 -9.18 11.26 -1.17
N ALA A 453 -8.28 11.41 -0.21
CA ALA A 453 -6.86 11.63 -0.47
C ALA A 453 -6.08 10.35 -0.81
N LEU A 454 -6.59 9.18 -0.42
CA LEU A 454 -5.91 7.90 -0.62
C LEU A 454 -6.26 7.21 -1.95
N PHE A 455 -7.03 7.82 -2.82
CA PHE A 455 -7.34 7.26 -4.13
C PHE A 455 -6.05 6.96 -4.91
N ARG A 456 -5.82 5.70 -5.25
CA ARG A 456 -4.63 5.15 -5.90
C ARG A 456 -3.35 5.20 -5.06
N HIS A 457 -3.50 5.25 -3.73
CA HIS A 457 -2.41 5.35 -2.79
C HIS A 457 -2.60 4.41 -1.61
N SER A 458 -1.49 4.01 -0.98
CA SER A 458 -1.46 3.27 0.30
C SER A 458 -2.20 1.91 0.31
N GLY A 459 -2.44 1.28 -0.84
CA GLY A 459 -3.01 -0.06 -0.96
C GLY A 459 -4.34 -0.23 -0.19
N LEU A 460 -4.40 -1.19 0.73
CA LEU A 460 -5.61 -1.51 1.51
C LEU A 460 -5.90 -0.55 2.68
N GLU A 461 -5.18 0.55 2.86
CA GLU A 461 -5.33 1.42 4.04
C GLU A 461 -6.77 1.95 4.21
N SER A 462 -7.45 2.30 3.12
CA SER A 462 -8.86 2.72 3.16
C SER A 462 -9.81 1.59 3.56
N TYR A 463 -9.53 0.35 3.18
CA TYR A 463 -10.28 -0.81 3.63
C TYR A 463 -10.01 -1.12 5.11
N PHE A 464 -8.78 -0.99 5.60
CA PHE A 464 -8.46 -1.13 7.02
C PHE A 464 -9.15 -0.06 7.86
N THR A 465 -9.11 1.20 7.41
CA THR A 465 -9.86 2.30 8.04
C THR A 465 -11.36 2.02 8.07
N TYR A 466 -11.96 1.52 6.97
CA TYR A 466 -13.37 1.12 6.97
C TYR A 466 -13.68 0.03 7.99
N ARG A 467 -12.91 -1.06 8.04
CA ARG A 467 -13.13 -2.15 9.02
C ARG A 467 -13.09 -1.65 10.47
N ARG A 468 -12.23 -0.69 10.74
CA ARG A 468 -12.04 -0.09 12.06
C ARG A 468 -13.16 0.87 12.45
N THR A 469 -13.68 1.65 11.50
CA THR A 469 -14.52 2.83 11.78
C THR A 469 -15.90 2.78 11.14
N GLY A 470 -16.11 2.02 10.08
CA GLY A 470 -17.28 2.07 9.22
C GLY A 470 -17.32 3.26 8.26
N VAL A 471 -16.23 4.04 8.15
CA VAL A 471 -16.15 5.24 7.29
C VAL A 471 -15.08 5.05 6.21
N PRO A 472 -15.39 5.40 4.94
CA PRO A 472 -16.70 5.79 4.43
C PRO A 472 -17.68 4.61 4.45
N ASN A 473 -18.96 4.89 4.26
CA ASN A 473 -19.96 3.82 4.19
C ASN A 473 -19.82 3.05 2.87
N PHE A 474 -19.20 1.87 2.91
CA PHE A 474 -19.10 0.98 1.76
C PHE A 474 -20.46 0.39 1.41
N THR A 475 -20.79 0.37 0.12
CA THR A 475 -22.03 -0.24 -0.35
C THR A 475 -21.88 -1.74 -0.54
N THR A 476 -22.96 -2.49 -0.33
CA THR A 476 -23.00 -3.95 -0.52
C THR A 476 -24.26 -4.35 -1.27
N GLY A 477 -24.19 -5.48 -1.94
CA GLY A 477 -25.30 -6.05 -2.68
C GLY A 477 -24.85 -7.29 -3.48
N PRO A 478 -25.67 -7.77 -4.43
CA PRO A 478 -25.33 -8.95 -5.23
C PRO A 478 -23.95 -8.90 -5.88
N GLY A 479 -23.52 -7.71 -6.36
CA GLY A 479 -22.23 -7.49 -7.00
C GLY A 479 -21.03 -7.68 -6.09
N THR A 480 -21.18 -7.47 -4.78
CA THR A 480 -20.07 -7.60 -3.82
C THR A 480 -19.80 -9.03 -3.35
N GLY A 481 -20.61 -10.02 -3.74
CA GLY A 481 -20.42 -11.41 -3.31
C GLY A 481 -20.48 -11.58 -1.79
N ASN A 482 -19.82 -12.61 -1.24
CA ASN A 482 -19.69 -12.88 0.20
C ASN A 482 -21.03 -12.79 0.99
N GLY A 483 -22.15 -13.21 0.38
CA GLY A 483 -23.48 -13.05 0.96
C GLY A 483 -23.86 -11.58 1.19
N GLN A 484 -23.45 -10.69 0.32
CA GLN A 484 -23.66 -9.23 0.35
C GLN A 484 -23.04 -8.56 1.59
N ARG A 485 -21.84 -9.01 1.97
CA ARG A 485 -21.08 -8.45 3.11
C ARG A 485 -19.68 -8.07 2.66
N ILE A 486 -19.11 -7.06 3.30
CA ILE A 486 -17.68 -6.78 3.22
C ILE A 486 -16.96 -7.83 4.06
N ALA A 487 -15.98 -8.52 3.47
CA ALA A 487 -15.14 -9.44 4.23
C ALA A 487 -14.34 -8.67 5.31
N MET A 488 -14.12 -9.31 6.45
CA MET A 488 -13.43 -8.68 7.58
C MET A 488 -11.96 -9.09 7.68
N ARG A 489 -11.56 -10.13 6.93
CA ARG A 489 -10.18 -10.64 6.88
C ARG A 489 -9.95 -11.45 5.60
N PHE A 490 -8.69 -11.71 5.32
CA PHE A 490 -8.25 -12.70 4.34
C PHE A 490 -8.12 -14.08 5.00
N GLN A 491 -8.19 -15.14 4.21
CA GLN A 491 -7.87 -16.49 4.68
C GLN A 491 -6.36 -16.64 4.86
N TYR A 492 -5.97 -17.57 5.70
CA TYR A 492 -4.57 -18.00 5.77
C TYR A 492 -4.12 -18.65 4.45
N PRO A 493 -2.81 -18.58 4.11
CA PRO A 493 -2.28 -19.25 2.93
C PRO A 493 -2.65 -20.74 2.90
N SER A 494 -3.16 -21.21 1.77
CA SER A 494 -3.63 -22.59 1.62
C SER A 494 -2.55 -23.64 1.91
N SER A 495 -1.27 -23.28 1.74
CA SER A 495 -0.12 -24.13 2.10
C SER A 495 -0.06 -24.45 3.59
N GLU A 496 -0.53 -23.57 4.47
CA GLU A 496 -0.52 -23.78 5.93
C GLU A 496 -1.38 -24.98 6.35
N ARG A 497 -2.45 -25.24 5.62
CA ARG A 497 -3.35 -26.40 5.86
C ARG A 497 -2.60 -27.74 5.78
N THR A 498 -1.55 -27.82 4.99
CA THR A 498 -0.79 -29.05 4.75
C THR A 498 0.62 -29.01 5.35
N ALA A 499 1.31 -27.89 5.24
CA ALA A 499 2.69 -27.75 5.68
C ALA A 499 2.81 -27.47 7.18
N ASN A 500 1.80 -26.84 7.81
CA ASN A 500 1.82 -26.43 9.22
C ASN A 500 0.48 -26.71 9.92
N THR A 501 -0.17 -27.82 9.61
CA THR A 501 -1.55 -28.18 10.00
C THR A 501 -1.83 -27.97 11.48
N THR A 502 -0.95 -28.42 12.36
CA THR A 502 -1.15 -28.36 13.82
C THR A 502 -1.25 -26.92 14.31
N ASN A 503 -0.33 -26.04 13.92
CA ASN A 503 -0.30 -24.66 14.36
C ASN A 503 -1.37 -23.82 13.67
N TYR A 504 -1.65 -24.08 12.37
CA TYR A 504 -2.76 -23.50 11.64
C TYR A 504 -4.11 -23.78 12.32
N THR A 505 -4.37 -25.06 12.66
CA THR A 505 -5.63 -25.45 13.34
C THR A 505 -5.72 -24.80 14.71
N ALA A 506 -4.62 -24.73 15.48
CA ALA A 506 -4.60 -24.06 16.77
C ALA A 506 -4.90 -22.56 16.67
N ALA A 507 -4.33 -21.88 15.68
CA ALA A 507 -4.59 -20.46 15.43
C ALA A 507 -6.05 -20.20 15.04
N LEU A 508 -6.63 -21.02 14.16
CA LEU A 508 -8.06 -20.93 13.83
C LEU A 508 -8.96 -21.16 15.04
N GLN A 509 -8.62 -22.17 15.86
CA GLN A 509 -9.43 -22.46 17.04
C GLN A 509 -9.41 -21.31 18.05
N SER A 510 -8.26 -20.67 18.24
CA SER A 510 -8.13 -19.56 19.20
C SER A 510 -8.86 -18.29 18.77
N GLN A 511 -8.86 -17.99 17.46
CA GLN A 511 -9.38 -16.71 16.96
C GLN A 511 -10.79 -16.81 16.36
N TYR A 512 -11.07 -17.90 15.63
CA TYR A 512 -12.21 -18.01 14.71
C TYR A 512 -13.02 -19.29 14.94
N SER A 513 -12.95 -19.90 16.13
CA SER A 513 -13.67 -21.12 16.50
C SER A 513 -13.43 -22.30 15.53
N GLY A 514 -12.22 -22.39 14.99
CA GLY A 514 -11.78 -23.45 14.09
C GLY A 514 -12.15 -23.26 12.62
N ASN A 515 -12.74 -22.12 12.25
CA ASN A 515 -13.19 -21.86 10.88
C ASN A 515 -12.37 -20.72 10.23
N ASP A 516 -11.81 -20.97 9.04
CA ASP A 516 -11.09 -19.95 8.26
C ASP A 516 -12.06 -19.06 7.45
N ASP A 517 -13.05 -18.49 8.15
CA ASP A 517 -14.09 -17.64 7.58
C ASP A 517 -13.55 -16.21 7.37
N ILE A 518 -13.69 -15.68 6.15
CA ILE A 518 -13.34 -14.30 5.79
C ILE A 518 -14.18 -13.24 6.53
N ASN A 519 -15.30 -13.63 7.14
CA ASN A 519 -16.12 -12.76 7.99
C ASN A 519 -15.75 -12.86 9.48
N GLY A 520 -14.74 -13.65 9.83
CA GLY A 520 -14.21 -13.76 11.18
C GLY A 520 -13.66 -12.43 11.69
N ILE A 521 -14.02 -12.07 12.93
CA ILE A 521 -13.55 -10.80 13.52
C ILE A 521 -12.22 -11.01 14.22
N MET A 522 -11.19 -10.35 13.71
CA MET A 522 -9.83 -10.36 14.26
C MET A 522 -9.77 -9.64 15.61
N TRP A 523 -8.73 -9.91 16.42
CA TRP A 523 -8.53 -9.23 17.70
C TRP A 523 -8.51 -7.69 17.53
N VAL A 524 -7.82 -7.17 16.52
CA VAL A 524 -7.73 -5.71 16.28
C VAL A 524 -9.09 -5.03 16.04
N LEU A 525 -10.10 -5.79 15.62
CA LEU A 525 -11.44 -5.30 15.30
C LEU A 525 -12.49 -5.56 16.41
N LYS A 526 -12.16 -6.32 17.44
CA LYS A 526 -13.05 -6.67 18.57
C LYS A 526 -13.26 -5.52 19.54
#